data_38ee75e5d7e38e7a6ecdc413daace2d0
#
_entry.id   38ee75e5d7e38e7a6ecdc413daace2d0
#
_cell.length_a   1.000
_cell.length_b   1.000
_cell.length_c   1.000
_cell.angle_alpha   90.00
_cell.angle_beta   90.00
_cell.angle_gamma   90.00
#
_symmetry.space_group_name_H-M   'P 1'
#
loop_
_entity.id
_entity.type
_entity.pdbx_description
1 polymer ?
#
loop_
_entity_poly.entity_id
_entity_poly.type
_entity_poly.pdbx_seq_one_letter_code
_entity_poly.pdbx_strand_id
1 'polypeptide(L)'
;MSTETARFSADEITSAYAAMHQRVQGYVDAGNWDGFGDNFTEDAEYVEHAFGTFRGRDEIRAWSVHTMTAFPGGVMTGFPLAWQVVDVPTSRLICEVRNLMPDPGDGTRLEESNLTIMTYAGDGLFSREEDIYNPLRFMKMSIRWAEVADAHGNLSDEGKAYVAQFGG
;
A
#
# COMPACT_ATOMS: atom_id res chain seq x y z
N MET A 1 17.46 35.32 2.31
CA MET A 1 16.80 34.01 2.27
C MET A 1 17.47 33.22 1.17
N SER A 2 18.32 32.23 1.51
CA SER A 2 18.94 31.36 0.52
C SER A 2 17.81 30.52 -0.07
N THR A 3 17.55 30.66 -1.36
CA THR A 3 16.74 29.72 -2.14
C THR A 3 17.57 28.44 -2.24
N GLU A 4 17.36 27.52 -1.32
CA GLU A 4 17.93 26.18 -1.43
C GLU A 4 17.36 25.59 -2.71
N THR A 5 18.22 25.33 -3.69
CA THR A 5 17.82 24.73 -4.96
C THR A 5 17.30 23.33 -4.65
N ALA A 6 16.06 23.03 -5.03
CA ALA A 6 15.47 21.72 -4.82
C ALA A 6 16.39 20.63 -5.41
N ARG A 7 16.62 19.56 -4.66
CA ARG A 7 17.54 18.47 -5.03
C ARG A 7 17.04 17.69 -6.24
N PHE A 8 15.71 17.54 -6.38
CA PHE A 8 15.06 16.77 -7.44
C PHE A 8 13.93 17.59 -8.07
N SER A 9 13.60 17.33 -9.32
CA SER A 9 12.48 17.96 -10.01
C SER A 9 11.15 17.24 -9.70
N ALA A 10 10.02 17.94 -9.89
CA ALA A 10 8.70 17.32 -9.78
C ALA A 10 8.52 16.14 -10.75
N ASP A 11 9.02 16.28 -11.98
CA ASP A 11 8.92 15.24 -13.01
C ASP A 11 9.72 13.99 -12.63
N GLU A 12 10.92 14.18 -12.04
CA GLU A 12 11.74 13.07 -11.57
C GLU A 12 11.04 12.29 -10.45
N ILE A 13 10.52 13.00 -9.43
CA ILE A 13 9.81 12.39 -8.31
C ILE A 13 8.56 11.65 -8.80
N THR A 14 7.78 12.29 -9.67
CA THR A 14 6.55 11.70 -10.24
C THR A 14 6.86 10.44 -11.07
N SER A 15 7.91 10.49 -11.90
CA SER A 15 8.32 9.37 -12.74
C SER A 15 8.82 8.19 -11.91
N ALA A 16 9.59 8.46 -10.84
CA ALA A 16 10.06 7.43 -9.91
C ALA A 16 8.90 6.73 -9.22
N TYR A 17 7.91 7.50 -8.74
CA TYR A 17 6.71 6.94 -8.10
C TYR A 17 5.87 6.14 -9.10
N ALA A 18 5.65 6.63 -10.30
CA ALA A 18 4.92 5.91 -11.35
C ALA A 18 5.57 4.54 -11.67
N ALA A 19 6.91 4.51 -11.75
CA ALA A 19 7.66 3.27 -11.96
C ALA A 19 7.53 2.30 -10.78
N MET A 20 7.59 2.79 -9.55
CA MET A 20 7.33 1.98 -8.34
C MET A 20 5.90 1.44 -8.35
N HIS A 21 4.92 2.29 -8.59
CA HIS A 21 3.50 1.92 -8.62
C HIS A 21 3.20 0.82 -9.68
N GLN A 22 3.87 0.89 -10.83
CA GLN A 22 3.78 -0.17 -11.84
C GLN A 22 4.38 -1.50 -11.34
N ARG A 23 5.52 -1.46 -10.62
CA ARG A 23 6.09 -2.67 -9.99
C ARG A 23 5.15 -3.25 -8.94
N VAL A 24 4.51 -2.40 -8.12
CA VAL A 24 3.52 -2.84 -7.12
C VAL A 24 2.37 -3.60 -7.78
N GLN A 25 1.82 -3.12 -8.90
CA GLN A 25 0.81 -3.90 -9.63
C GLN A 25 1.37 -5.24 -10.12
N GLY A 26 2.61 -5.29 -10.57
CA GLY A 26 3.27 -6.55 -10.93
C GLY A 26 3.40 -7.54 -9.75
N TYR A 27 3.62 -7.03 -8.52
CA TYR A 27 3.64 -7.88 -7.32
C TYR A 27 2.26 -8.43 -7.00
N VAL A 28 1.20 -7.62 -7.14
CA VAL A 28 -0.19 -8.07 -7.00
C VAL A 28 -0.50 -9.18 -7.99
N ASP A 29 -0.22 -8.95 -9.28
CA ASP A 29 -0.54 -9.89 -10.36
C ASP A 29 0.21 -11.24 -10.21
N ALA A 30 1.42 -11.19 -9.67
CA ALA A 30 2.25 -12.37 -9.41
C ALA A 30 1.98 -13.03 -8.05
N GLY A 31 1.29 -12.37 -7.13
CA GLY A 31 1.17 -12.81 -5.72
C GLY A 31 2.52 -12.89 -5.00
N ASN A 32 3.50 -12.11 -5.45
CA ASN A 32 4.88 -12.14 -4.94
C ASN A 32 5.37 -10.73 -4.60
N TRP A 33 5.64 -10.49 -3.33
CA TRP A 33 6.04 -9.19 -2.77
C TRP A 33 7.52 -9.10 -2.38
N ASP A 34 8.33 -10.11 -2.71
CA ASP A 34 9.76 -10.14 -2.35
C ASP A 34 10.54 -8.93 -2.86
N GLY A 35 10.13 -8.38 -4.01
CA GLY A 35 10.76 -7.20 -4.62
C GLY A 35 10.34 -5.85 -4.02
N PHE A 36 9.35 -5.80 -3.11
CA PHE A 36 8.83 -4.52 -2.61
C PHE A 36 9.90 -3.69 -1.91
N GLY A 37 10.72 -4.32 -1.08
CA GLY A 37 11.83 -3.65 -0.38
C GLY A 37 12.85 -2.99 -1.32
N ASP A 38 12.99 -3.46 -2.56
CA ASP A 38 13.96 -2.91 -3.52
C ASP A 38 13.60 -1.52 -4.06
N ASN A 39 12.40 -1.01 -3.73
CA ASN A 39 12.00 0.36 -4.01
C ASN A 39 12.58 1.39 -3.01
N PHE A 40 13.24 0.93 -1.96
CA PHE A 40 13.68 1.76 -0.83
C PHE A 40 15.20 1.79 -0.70
N THR A 41 15.71 2.85 -0.07
CA THR A 41 17.10 2.91 0.38
C THR A 41 17.37 1.86 1.47
N GLU A 42 18.63 1.51 1.70
CA GLU A 42 18.99 0.48 2.70
C GLU A 42 18.56 0.85 4.13
N ASP A 43 18.53 2.13 4.44
CA ASP A 43 18.19 2.70 5.75
C ASP A 43 16.78 3.32 5.79
N ALA A 44 15.94 3.03 4.82
CA ALA A 44 14.60 3.60 4.70
C ALA A 44 13.72 3.33 5.93
N GLU A 45 12.74 4.21 6.14
CA GLU A 45 11.72 4.06 7.17
C GLU A 45 10.34 3.92 6.52
N TYR A 46 9.60 2.89 6.90
CA TYR A 46 8.19 2.72 6.53
C TYR A 46 7.33 2.85 7.79
N VAL A 47 6.44 3.83 7.81
CA VAL A 47 5.52 4.09 8.92
C VAL A 47 4.12 3.64 8.53
N GLU A 48 3.64 2.60 9.18
CA GLU A 48 2.33 2.03 9.00
C GLU A 48 1.52 2.22 10.30
N HIS A 49 0.41 2.98 10.22
CA HIS A 49 -0.29 3.46 11.41
C HIS A 49 -1.00 2.37 12.23
N ALA A 50 -1.29 1.20 11.64
CA ALA A 50 -1.88 0.07 12.36
C ALA A 50 -0.82 -0.93 12.87
N PHE A 51 0.33 -1.06 12.18
CA PHE A 51 1.30 -2.12 12.45
C PHE A 51 2.63 -1.59 13.03
N GLY A 52 2.92 -0.30 12.90
CA GLY A 52 4.12 0.33 13.46
C GLY A 52 5.12 0.81 12.42
N THR A 53 6.39 0.88 12.81
CA THR A 53 7.46 1.41 11.97
C THR A 53 8.47 0.32 11.65
N PHE A 54 8.75 0.16 10.37
CA PHE A 54 9.74 -0.79 9.84
C PHE A 54 10.96 -0.04 9.35
N ARG A 55 12.15 -0.50 9.73
CA ARG A 55 13.42 0.19 9.47
C ARG A 55 14.35 -0.67 8.64
N GLY A 56 14.80 -0.06 7.54
CA GLY A 56 15.64 -0.73 6.57
C GLY A 56 14.85 -1.59 5.59
N ARG A 57 15.44 -1.77 4.43
CA ARG A 57 14.85 -2.48 3.28
C ARG A 57 14.36 -3.88 3.63
N ASP A 58 15.09 -4.60 4.49
CA ASP A 58 14.74 -6.00 4.80
C ASP A 58 13.53 -6.11 5.74
N GLU A 59 13.37 -5.22 6.72
CA GLU A 59 12.17 -5.19 7.55
C GLU A 59 10.94 -4.79 6.72
N ILE A 60 11.09 -3.79 5.82
CA ILE A 60 10.03 -3.36 4.91
C ILE A 60 9.60 -4.53 4.00
N ARG A 61 10.55 -5.28 3.44
CA ARG A 61 10.28 -6.46 2.63
C ARG A 61 9.54 -7.53 3.43
N ALA A 62 10.05 -7.88 4.61
CA ALA A 62 9.44 -8.91 5.45
C ALA A 62 8.00 -8.55 5.84
N TRP A 63 7.75 -7.28 6.21
CA TRP A 63 6.43 -6.79 6.51
C TRP A 63 5.49 -6.84 5.30
N SER A 64 5.92 -6.36 4.13
CA SER A 64 5.09 -6.36 2.92
C SER A 64 4.74 -7.77 2.48
N VAL A 65 5.69 -8.72 2.50
CA VAL A 65 5.43 -10.13 2.20
C VAL A 65 4.40 -10.70 3.17
N HIS A 66 4.58 -10.49 4.49
CA HIS A 66 3.67 -10.99 5.51
C HIS A 66 2.25 -10.43 5.33
N THR A 67 2.12 -9.12 5.17
CA THR A 67 0.82 -8.44 5.12
C THR A 67 0.08 -8.69 3.81
N MET A 68 0.82 -8.72 2.69
CA MET A 68 0.25 -8.83 1.35
C MET A 68 0.09 -10.28 0.87
N THR A 69 0.49 -11.27 1.66
CA THR A 69 0.16 -12.69 1.42
C THR A 69 -0.94 -13.21 2.33
N ALA A 70 -1.25 -12.47 3.41
CA ALA A 70 -2.31 -12.80 4.35
C ALA A 70 -3.62 -12.05 3.99
N PHE A 71 -4.78 -12.60 4.42
CA PHE A 71 -6.06 -11.90 4.30
C PHE A 71 -6.08 -10.66 5.23
N PRO A 72 -6.56 -9.47 4.80
CA PRO A 72 -7.21 -9.18 3.50
C PRO A 72 -6.24 -8.77 2.38
N GLY A 73 -4.99 -8.44 2.67
CA GLY A 73 -4.01 -7.95 1.68
C GLY A 73 -3.82 -8.90 0.50
N GLY A 74 -3.72 -10.19 0.78
CA GLY A 74 -3.48 -11.24 -0.21
C GLY A 74 -4.60 -11.47 -1.24
N VAL A 75 -5.78 -10.89 -1.03
CA VAL A 75 -6.89 -10.95 -2.00
C VAL A 75 -7.12 -9.63 -2.72
N MET A 76 -6.45 -8.53 -2.33
CA MET A 76 -6.59 -7.24 -3.02
C MET A 76 -6.10 -7.33 -4.46
N THR A 77 -6.79 -6.65 -5.37
CA THR A 77 -6.54 -6.74 -6.82
C THR A 77 -5.76 -5.56 -7.38
N GLY A 78 -5.51 -4.54 -6.58
CA GLY A 78 -4.71 -3.40 -7.01
C GLY A 78 -4.86 -2.18 -6.11
N PHE A 79 -4.00 -1.22 -6.39
CA PHE A 79 -3.84 0.00 -5.60
C PHE A 79 -3.88 1.26 -6.49
N PRO A 80 -4.98 1.51 -7.26
CA PRO A 80 -5.00 2.63 -8.19
C PRO A 80 -4.85 3.98 -7.48
N LEU A 81 -4.04 4.82 -8.10
CA LEU A 81 -3.82 6.19 -7.70
C LEU A 81 -5.07 7.03 -8.00
N ALA A 82 -5.63 7.72 -6.99
CA ALA A 82 -6.75 8.63 -7.16
C ALA A 82 -6.27 10.04 -7.52
N TRP A 83 -5.28 10.55 -6.82
CA TRP A 83 -4.61 11.83 -7.07
C TRP A 83 -3.23 11.86 -6.41
N GLN A 84 -2.40 12.81 -6.83
CA GLN A 84 -1.09 13.07 -6.23
C GLN A 84 -0.71 14.55 -6.29
N VAL A 85 0.14 14.97 -5.36
CA VAL A 85 0.84 16.25 -5.36
C VAL A 85 2.32 16.04 -5.03
N VAL A 86 3.18 16.93 -5.54
CA VAL A 86 4.62 16.88 -5.27
C VAL A 86 5.03 18.13 -4.51
N ASP A 87 5.63 17.94 -3.35
CA ASP A 87 6.31 18.98 -2.59
C ASP A 87 7.81 18.93 -2.90
N VAL A 88 8.18 19.66 -3.97
CA VAL A 88 9.55 19.69 -4.51
C VAL A 88 10.59 20.10 -3.46
N PRO A 89 10.37 21.14 -2.63
CA PRO A 89 11.33 21.55 -1.61
C PRO A 89 11.71 20.45 -0.62
N THR A 90 10.80 19.55 -0.28
CA THR A 90 11.05 18.46 0.66
C THR A 90 11.23 17.10 -0.02
N SER A 91 11.24 17.07 -1.36
CA SER A 91 11.35 15.86 -2.18
C SER A 91 10.24 14.83 -1.86
N ARG A 92 9.04 15.30 -1.53
CA ARG A 92 7.90 14.45 -1.17
C ARG A 92 6.87 14.37 -2.27
N LEU A 93 6.30 13.18 -2.40
CA LEU A 93 5.05 12.96 -3.13
C LEU A 93 4.00 12.53 -2.12
N ILE A 94 2.83 13.15 -2.17
CA ILE A 94 1.67 12.83 -1.35
C ILE A 94 0.57 12.39 -2.28
N CYS A 95 -0.05 11.24 -2.02
CA CYS A 95 -1.09 10.71 -2.89
C CYS A 95 -2.19 10.01 -2.11
N GLU A 96 -3.34 9.87 -2.73
CA GLU A 96 -4.40 8.96 -2.30
C GLU A 96 -4.35 7.70 -3.15
N VAL A 97 -4.26 6.57 -2.47
CA VAL A 97 -4.27 5.24 -3.07
C VAL A 97 -5.54 4.53 -2.64
N ARG A 98 -6.22 3.85 -3.58
CA ARG A 98 -7.38 3.02 -3.30
C ARG A 98 -6.98 1.56 -3.20
N ASN A 99 -7.43 0.88 -2.17
CA ASN A 99 -7.16 -0.53 -1.92
C ASN A 99 -8.39 -1.31 -2.38
N LEU A 100 -8.29 -1.97 -3.54
CA LEU A 100 -9.42 -2.63 -4.18
C LEU A 100 -9.54 -4.08 -3.74
N MET A 101 -10.74 -4.46 -3.26
CA MET A 101 -11.11 -5.86 -3.10
C MET A 101 -11.64 -6.43 -4.43
N PRO A 102 -11.49 -7.74 -4.71
CA PRO A 102 -12.13 -8.38 -5.86
C PRO A 102 -13.66 -8.39 -5.72
N ASP A 103 -14.36 -8.72 -6.82
CA ASP A 103 -15.80 -8.99 -6.75
C ASP A 103 -16.06 -10.16 -5.78
N PRO A 104 -16.83 -9.97 -4.70
CA PRO A 104 -17.12 -11.03 -3.75
C PRO A 104 -18.09 -12.10 -4.30
N GLY A 105 -18.74 -11.85 -5.44
CA GLY A 105 -19.65 -12.78 -6.12
C GLY A 105 -21.01 -12.20 -6.49
N ASP A 106 -21.32 -10.98 -6.07
CA ASP A 106 -22.60 -10.29 -6.36
C ASP A 106 -22.41 -8.99 -7.16
N GLY A 107 -21.19 -8.70 -7.62
CA GLY A 107 -20.83 -7.47 -8.32
C GLY A 107 -20.58 -6.27 -7.39
N THR A 108 -20.67 -6.43 -6.08
CA THR A 108 -20.40 -5.34 -5.13
C THR A 108 -18.93 -4.91 -5.21
N ARG A 109 -18.70 -3.60 -5.39
CA ARG A 109 -17.36 -3.03 -5.34
C ARG A 109 -17.06 -2.51 -3.93
N LEU A 110 -16.02 -3.05 -3.32
CA LEU A 110 -15.55 -2.67 -2.00
C LEU A 110 -14.10 -2.20 -2.09
N GLU A 111 -13.85 -1.02 -1.52
CA GLU A 111 -12.52 -0.39 -1.49
C GLU A 111 -12.40 0.54 -0.29
N GLU A 112 -11.19 0.75 0.20
CA GLU A 112 -10.84 1.81 1.15
C GLU A 112 -9.59 2.55 0.67
N SER A 113 -9.49 3.84 1.03
CA SER A 113 -8.36 4.68 0.65
C SER A 113 -7.40 4.88 1.80
N ASN A 114 -6.11 5.03 1.47
CA ASN A 114 -5.10 5.62 2.34
C ASN A 114 -4.44 6.82 1.66
N LEU A 115 -3.89 7.72 2.49
CA LEU A 115 -2.93 8.72 2.03
C LEU A 115 -1.54 8.14 2.23
N THR A 116 -0.76 8.15 1.16
CA THR A 116 0.65 7.76 1.19
C THR A 116 1.54 8.98 1.03
N ILE A 117 2.52 9.13 1.92
CA ILE A 117 3.55 10.17 1.87
C ILE A 117 4.88 9.49 1.58
N MET A 118 5.43 9.73 0.39
CA MET A 118 6.72 9.21 -0.06
C MET A 118 7.79 10.29 0.01
N THR A 119 8.99 9.97 0.50
CA THR A 119 10.16 10.84 0.41
C THR A 119 11.16 10.24 -0.57
N TYR A 120 11.38 10.95 -1.68
CA TYR A 120 12.28 10.51 -2.72
C TYR A 120 13.75 10.77 -2.35
N ALA A 121 14.61 9.81 -2.61
CA ALA A 121 16.05 9.86 -2.26
C ALA A 121 16.98 9.97 -3.47
N GLY A 122 16.45 9.80 -4.68
CA GLY A 122 17.23 9.72 -5.92
C GLY A 122 17.31 8.29 -6.45
N ASP A 123 17.79 8.14 -7.68
CA ASP A 123 18.04 6.85 -8.33
C ASP A 123 16.82 5.90 -8.37
N GLY A 124 15.61 6.47 -8.38
CA GLY A 124 14.36 5.72 -8.36
C GLY A 124 13.99 5.11 -7.00
N LEU A 125 14.71 5.48 -5.92
CA LEU A 125 14.51 4.95 -4.57
C LEU A 125 13.85 5.97 -3.63
N PHE A 126 13.13 5.43 -2.64
CA PHE A 126 12.50 6.21 -1.59
C PHE A 126 13.16 5.92 -0.23
N SER A 127 13.39 6.98 0.55
CA SER A 127 13.96 6.86 1.90
C SER A 127 12.88 6.78 2.97
N ARG A 128 11.63 7.11 2.63
CA ARG A 128 10.53 7.04 3.58
C ARG A 128 9.20 6.84 2.87
N GLU A 129 8.36 6.01 3.44
CA GLU A 129 6.93 5.91 3.16
C GLU A 129 6.15 6.01 4.46
N GLU A 130 4.99 6.68 4.41
CA GLU A 130 4.04 6.72 5.51
C GLU A 130 2.64 6.56 4.98
N ASP A 131 1.93 5.52 5.47
CA ASP A 131 0.53 5.26 5.13
C ASP A 131 -0.39 5.70 6.24
N ILE A 132 -1.29 6.65 5.92
CA ILE A 132 -2.23 7.26 6.84
C ILE A 132 -3.65 6.87 6.45
N TYR A 133 -4.31 6.09 7.29
CA TYR A 133 -5.67 5.64 7.09
C TYR A 133 -6.40 5.36 8.41
N ASN A 134 -7.68 5.00 8.32
CA ASN A 134 -8.45 4.56 9.48
C ASN A 134 -8.51 3.02 9.52
N PRO A 135 -7.77 2.34 10.42
CA PRO A 135 -7.73 0.87 10.48
C PRO A 135 -9.10 0.22 10.69
N LEU A 136 -10.00 0.90 11.44
CA LEU A 136 -11.35 0.39 11.67
C LEU A 136 -12.20 0.38 10.40
N ARG A 137 -12.00 1.35 9.49
CA ARG A 137 -12.69 1.36 8.20
C ARG A 137 -12.20 0.23 7.30
N PHE A 138 -10.88 0.01 7.24
CA PHE A 138 -10.28 -1.13 6.54
C PHE A 138 -10.82 -2.46 7.06
N MET A 139 -10.82 -2.65 8.37
CA MET A 139 -11.35 -3.84 9.00
C MET A 139 -12.83 -4.07 8.64
N LYS A 140 -13.68 -3.04 8.76
CA LYS A 140 -15.11 -3.13 8.42
C LYS A 140 -15.33 -3.45 6.93
N MET A 141 -14.55 -2.85 6.05
CA MET A 141 -14.60 -3.13 4.61
C MET A 141 -14.22 -4.60 4.33
N SER A 142 -13.15 -5.10 4.97
CA SER A 142 -12.69 -6.49 4.81
C SER A 142 -13.71 -7.50 5.34
N ILE A 143 -14.34 -7.23 6.51
CA ILE A 143 -15.41 -8.05 7.06
C ILE A 143 -16.61 -8.04 6.10
N ARG A 144 -17.04 -6.87 5.63
CA ARG A 144 -18.17 -6.78 4.70
C ARG A 144 -17.91 -7.55 3.41
N TRP A 145 -16.70 -7.45 2.87
CA TRP A 145 -16.30 -8.23 1.70
C TRP A 145 -16.40 -9.74 1.99
N ALA A 146 -15.85 -10.17 3.12
CA ALA A 146 -15.82 -11.58 3.52
C ALA A 146 -17.23 -12.15 3.73
N GLU A 147 -18.17 -11.40 4.34
CA GLU A 147 -19.56 -11.81 4.52
C GLU A 147 -20.25 -12.07 3.17
N VAL A 148 -20.06 -11.18 2.17
CA VAL A 148 -20.63 -11.36 0.85
C VAL A 148 -19.95 -12.52 0.12
N ALA A 149 -18.63 -12.63 0.20
CA ALA A 149 -17.87 -13.71 -0.42
C ALA A 149 -18.27 -15.09 0.14
N ASP A 150 -18.51 -15.20 1.46
CA ASP A 150 -18.97 -16.45 2.09
C ASP A 150 -20.36 -16.85 1.62
N ALA A 151 -21.28 -15.90 1.51
CA ALA A 151 -22.63 -16.14 0.98
C ALA A 151 -22.61 -16.65 -0.49
N HIS A 152 -21.56 -16.38 -1.25
CA HIS A 152 -21.37 -16.82 -2.63
C HIS A 152 -20.36 -17.98 -2.78
N GLY A 153 -19.85 -18.51 -1.66
CA GLY A 153 -18.90 -19.64 -1.67
C GLY A 153 -17.48 -19.26 -2.13
N ASN A 154 -17.12 -17.98 -2.08
CA ASN A 154 -15.85 -17.44 -2.55
C ASN A 154 -14.86 -17.12 -1.38
N LEU A 155 -15.26 -17.35 -0.12
CA LEU A 155 -14.41 -17.03 1.04
C LEU A 155 -13.47 -18.18 1.36
N SER A 156 -12.18 -17.88 1.48
CA SER A 156 -11.17 -18.83 1.95
C SER A 156 -11.30 -19.14 3.46
N ASP A 157 -10.68 -20.24 3.90
CA ASP A 157 -10.63 -20.58 5.34
C ASP A 157 -9.92 -19.51 6.17
N GLU A 158 -8.90 -18.85 5.59
CA GLU A 158 -8.22 -17.71 6.23
C GLU A 158 -9.17 -16.52 6.42
N GLY A 159 -9.96 -16.19 5.38
CA GLY A 159 -10.99 -15.15 5.46
C GLY A 159 -12.05 -15.47 6.55
N LYS A 160 -12.47 -16.73 6.67
CA LYS A 160 -13.38 -17.18 7.74
C LYS A 160 -12.76 -17.00 9.12
N ALA A 161 -11.47 -17.36 9.28
CA ALA A 161 -10.74 -17.16 10.53
C ALA A 161 -10.65 -15.66 10.91
N TYR A 162 -10.39 -14.80 9.91
CA TYR A 162 -10.38 -13.35 10.11
C TYR A 162 -11.73 -12.81 10.61
N VAL A 163 -12.84 -13.20 9.97
CA VAL A 163 -14.18 -12.79 10.42
C VAL A 163 -14.50 -13.32 11.81
N ALA A 164 -14.12 -14.55 12.14
CA ALA A 164 -14.32 -15.11 13.46
C ALA A 164 -13.56 -14.33 14.57
N GLN A 165 -12.41 -13.76 14.22
CA GLN A 165 -11.58 -12.98 15.13
C GLN A 165 -12.05 -11.53 15.29
N PHE A 166 -12.50 -10.88 14.22
CA PHE A 166 -12.74 -9.43 14.18
C PHE A 166 -14.18 -9.01 13.86
N GLY A 167 -15.06 -9.95 13.49
CA GLY A 167 -16.43 -9.67 13.03
C GLY A 167 -17.49 -9.60 14.11
N GLY A 168 -17.09 -9.61 15.39
CA GLY A 168 -18.00 -9.62 16.54
C GLY A 168 -18.31 -8.24 17.11
#